data_a38fdd83d5ac32e7b39c1a41a9697253
#
_entry.id   a38fdd83d5ac32e7b39c1a41a9697253
#
_cell.length_a   1.000
_cell.length_b   1.000
_cell.length_c   1.000
_cell.angle_alpha   90.00
_cell.angle_beta   90.00
_cell.angle_gamma   90.00
#
_symmetry.space_group_name_H-M   'P 1'
#
loop_
_entity.id
_entity.type
_entity.pdbx_description
1 polymer ?
#
loop_
_entity_poly.entity_id
_entity_poly.type
_entity_poly.pdbx_seq_one_letter_code
_entity_poly.pdbx_strand_id
1 'polypeptide(L)'
;MTKYGVVPAEVMVETNSSNSTGRMSNLIGLKLKEYGLQLRDLSTTKGTTVADLEKKKTEMLGTIYRMLVLNLGEPPTKFTWTRKDAKGNPVETKEYTPQSFFQEYIGDDLKNNYVMLMNDPSRDYYKLYEIDYDRHAYDGKNWTYVNLPIEDIKQMAIASIKDSTMMYFSCDVGLSLIHI
;
A
#
# COMPACT_ATOMS: atom_id res chain seq x y z
N MET A 1 6.05 2.10 1.18
CA MET A 1 6.81 3.23 1.75
C MET A 1 8.27 3.23 1.27
N THR A 2 9.06 2.19 1.50
CA THR A 2 10.51 2.14 1.14
C THR A 2 10.84 2.45 -0.32
N LYS A 3 9.96 2.10 -1.28
CA LYS A 3 10.22 2.33 -2.72
C LYS A 3 9.91 3.77 -3.16
N TYR A 4 8.81 4.34 -2.66
CA TYR A 4 8.29 5.62 -3.16
C TYR A 4 8.33 6.75 -2.13
N GLY A 5 8.69 6.45 -0.89
CA GLY A 5 8.65 7.38 0.22
C GLY A 5 7.23 7.61 0.75
N VAL A 6 7.07 8.67 1.51
CA VAL A 6 5.80 9.14 2.09
C VAL A 6 5.72 10.65 2.04
N VAL A 7 4.52 11.18 2.14
CA VAL A 7 4.26 12.62 2.24
C VAL A 7 3.31 12.90 3.41
N PRO A 8 3.41 14.06 4.06
CA PRO A 8 2.42 14.50 5.05
C PRO A 8 1.02 14.67 4.42
N ALA A 9 -0.02 14.47 5.21
CA ALA A 9 -1.41 14.58 4.75
C ALA A 9 -1.75 15.97 4.16
N GLU A 10 -1.16 17.03 4.69
CA GLU A 10 -1.37 18.39 4.20
C GLU A 10 -0.73 18.66 2.83
N VAL A 11 0.23 17.83 2.40
CA VAL A 11 0.91 17.97 1.09
C VAL A 11 0.13 17.28 -0.01
N MET A 12 -0.56 16.20 0.32
CA MET A 12 -1.45 15.49 -0.60
C MET A 12 -2.82 15.38 0.04
N VAL A 13 -3.61 16.43 -0.15
CA VAL A 13 -4.95 16.56 0.46
C VAL A 13 -5.89 15.50 -0.11
N GLU A 14 -6.69 14.93 0.78
CA GLU A 14 -7.72 13.96 0.38
C GLU A 14 -8.74 14.58 -0.57
N THR A 15 -9.07 13.81 -1.60
CA THR A 15 -10.10 14.18 -2.58
C THR A 15 -11.42 13.46 -2.25
N ASN A 16 -12.50 13.86 -2.89
CA ASN A 16 -13.76 13.12 -2.77
C ASN A 16 -13.62 11.66 -3.21
N SER A 17 -12.79 11.38 -4.22
CA SER A 17 -12.54 10.02 -4.70
C SER A 17 -11.65 9.20 -3.78
N SER A 18 -10.77 9.80 -2.97
CA SER A 18 -9.98 9.07 -1.96
C SER A 18 -10.85 8.59 -0.80
N ASN A 19 -11.87 9.37 -0.43
CA ASN A 19 -12.84 9.01 0.60
C ASN A 19 -13.88 7.98 0.11
N SER A 20 -14.10 7.86 -1.21
CA SER A 20 -15.07 6.93 -1.80
C SER A 20 -14.56 6.37 -3.12
N THR A 21 -13.66 5.40 -3.03
CA THR A 21 -12.92 4.83 -4.17
C THR A 21 -13.73 3.92 -5.09
N GLY A 22 -14.91 3.44 -4.68
CA GLY A 22 -15.66 2.40 -5.37
C GLY A 22 -15.93 2.69 -6.85
N ARG A 23 -16.40 3.91 -7.17
CA ARG A 23 -16.68 4.31 -8.56
C ARG A 23 -15.41 4.38 -9.41
N MET A 24 -14.36 4.98 -8.87
CA MET A 24 -13.05 5.06 -9.53
C MET A 24 -12.48 3.66 -9.79
N SER A 25 -12.49 2.79 -8.78
CA SER A 25 -11.99 1.42 -8.86
C SER A 25 -12.75 0.60 -9.91
N ASN A 26 -14.08 0.74 -9.98
CA ASN A 26 -14.88 0.08 -11.00
C ASN A 26 -14.53 0.53 -12.42
N LEU A 27 -14.39 1.84 -12.66
CA LEU A 27 -14.02 2.37 -13.96
C LEU A 27 -12.61 1.93 -14.38
N ILE A 28 -11.65 1.97 -13.47
CA ILE A 28 -10.29 1.48 -13.72
C ILE A 28 -10.33 -0.04 -14.02
N GLY A 29 -11.08 -0.82 -13.25
CA GLY A 29 -11.24 -2.25 -13.47
C GLY A 29 -11.81 -2.58 -14.85
N LEU A 30 -12.83 -1.84 -15.31
CA LEU A 30 -13.39 -2.00 -16.66
C LEU A 30 -12.34 -1.64 -17.73
N LYS A 31 -11.59 -0.55 -17.53
CA LYS A 31 -10.56 -0.13 -18.48
C LYS A 31 -9.38 -1.12 -18.54
N LEU A 32 -8.99 -1.69 -17.42
CA LEU A 32 -7.96 -2.74 -17.36
C LEU A 32 -8.41 -4.02 -18.09
N LYS A 33 -9.69 -4.42 -17.97
CA LYS A 33 -10.24 -5.56 -18.71
C LYS A 33 -10.22 -5.31 -20.21
N GLU A 34 -10.67 -4.13 -20.66
CA GLU A 34 -10.60 -3.71 -22.06
C GLU A 34 -9.17 -3.78 -22.60
N TYR A 35 -8.21 -3.24 -21.86
CA TYR A 35 -6.80 -3.25 -22.24
C TYR A 35 -6.19 -4.66 -22.26
N GLY A 36 -6.58 -5.51 -21.31
CA GLY A 36 -6.18 -6.91 -21.31
C GLY A 36 -6.65 -7.65 -22.55
N LEU A 37 -7.89 -7.42 -23.01
CA LEU A 37 -8.40 -7.97 -24.28
C LEU A 37 -7.61 -7.44 -25.47
N GLN A 38 -7.40 -6.12 -25.57
CA GLN A 38 -6.65 -5.52 -26.68
C GLN A 38 -5.21 -6.05 -26.76
N LEU A 39 -4.52 -6.23 -25.62
CA LEU A 39 -3.16 -6.80 -25.61
C LEU A 39 -3.16 -8.27 -26.02
N ARG A 40 -4.19 -9.03 -25.62
CA ARG A 40 -4.34 -10.43 -26.05
C ARG A 40 -4.56 -10.52 -27.55
N ASP A 41 -5.45 -9.72 -28.10
CA ASP A 41 -5.71 -9.69 -29.56
C ASP A 41 -4.44 -9.28 -30.32
N LEU A 42 -3.72 -8.26 -29.83
CA LEU A 42 -2.45 -7.84 -30.42
C LEU A 42 -1.41 -8.95 -30.38
N SER A 43 -1.35 -9.74 -29.29
CA SER A 43 -0.40 -10.85 -29.17
C SER A 43 -0.62 -11.98 -30.16
N THR A 44 -1.84 -12.13 -30.68
CA THR A 44 -2.19 -13.15 -31.73
C THR A 44 -1.92 -12.64 -33.15
N THR A 45 -1.65 -11.34 -33.31
CA THR A 45 -1.38 -10.73 -34.63
C THR A 45 0.01 -11.13 -35.11
N LYS A 46 0.06 -11.70 -36.35
CA LYS A 46 1.32 -12.14 -36.94
C LYS A 46 2.32 -11.00 -37.07
N GLY A 47 3.52 -11.20 -36.56
CA GLY A 47 4.60 -10.22 -36.59
C GLY A 47 4.69 -9.31 -35.38
N THR A 48 3.78 -9.39 -34.44
CA THR A 48 3.85 -8.66 -33.16
C THR A 48 5.01 -9.19 -32.32
N THR A 49 5.84 -8.29 -31.83
CA THR A 49 6.95 -8.60 -30.93
C THR A 49 6.59 -8.32 -29.48
N VAL A 50 7.38 -8.87 -28.54
CA VAL A 50 7.24 -8.53 -27.10
C VAL A 50 7.45 -7.03 -26.87
N ALA A 51 8.34 -6.39 -27.62
CA ALA A 51 8.59 -4.95 -27.52
C ALA A 51 7.35 -4.12 -27.92
N ASP A 52 6.59 -4.56 -28.93
CA ASP A 52 5.36 -3.90 -29.34
C ASP A 52 4.28 -4.00 -28.23
N LEU A 53 4.18 -5.17 -27.59
CA LEU A 53 3.27 -5.38 -26.47
C LEU A 53 3.64 -4.50 -25.26
N GLU A 54 4.92 -4.43 -24.92
CA GLU A 54 5.41 -3.59 -23.80
C GLU A 54 5.20 -2.09 -24.08
N LYS A 55 5.44 -1.64 -25.31
CA LYS A 55 5.13 -0.29 -25.74
C LYS A 55 3.64 0.03 -25.58
N LYS A 56 2.79 -0.87 -26.12
CA LYS A 56 1.34 -0.69 -26.02
C LYS A 56 0.84 -0.71 -24.59
N LYS A 57 1.32 -1.61 -23.76
CA LYS A 57 1.05 -1.65 -22.31
C LYS A 57 1.44 -0.34 -21.61
N THR A 58 2.59 0.23 -21.93
CA THR A 58 3.05 1.50 -21.37
C THR A 58 2.11 2.65 -21.72
N GLU A 59 1.65 2.73 -22.99
CA GLU A 59 0.65 3.73 -23.41
C GLU A 59 -0.67 3.59 -22.63
N MET A 60 -1.13 2.35 -22.46
CA MET A 60 -2.36 2.01 -21.72
C MET A 60 -2.24 2.38 -20.25
N LEU A 61 -1.10 2.08 -19.62
CA LEU A 61 -0.81 2.45 -18.23
C LEU A 61 -0.76 3.97 -18.05
N GLY A 62 -0.29 4.73 -19.04
CA GLY A 62 -0.36 6.19 -19.06
C GLY A 62 -1.80 6.72 -18.95
N THR A 63 -2.77 6.05 -19.58
CA THR A 63 -4.19 6.39 -19.44
C THR A 63 -4.72 6.06 -18.04
N ILE A 64 -4.36 4.90 -17.50
CA ILE A 64 -4.74 4.53 -16.12
C ILE A 64 -4.15 5.53 -15.11
N TYR A 65 -2.88 5.90 -15.27
CA TYR A 65 -2.24 6.91 -14.43
C TYR A 65 -2.99 8.24 -14.48
N ARG A 66 -3.38 8.71 -15.68
CA ARG A 66 -4.19 9.92 -15.83
C ARG A 66 -5.53 9.83 -15.10
N MET A 67 -6.20 8.67 -15.17
CA MET A 67 -7.43 8.44 -14.40
C MET A 67 -7.20 8.55 -12.90
N LEU A 68 -6.09 8.00 -12.40
CA LEU A 68 -5.72 8.11 -10.98
C LEU A 68 -5.44 9.55 -10.59
N VAL A 69 -4.63 10.28 -11.36
CA VAL A 69 -4.30 11.69 -11.10
C VAL A 69 -5.53 12.58 -11.09
N LEU A 70 -6.47 12.38 -12.04
CA LEU A 70 -7.72 13.15 -12.07
C LEU A 70 -8.63 12.90 -10.85
N ASN A 71 -8.53 11.73 -10.24
CA ASN A 71 -9.35 11.36 -9.08
C ASN A 71 -8.66 11.62 -7.74
N LEU A 72 -7.36 11.43 -7.65
CA LEU A 72 -6.61 11.44 -6.40
C LEU A 72 -5.61 12.61 -6.27
N GLY A 73 -5.41 13.36 -7.35
CA GLY A 73 -4.34 14.36 -7.44
C GLY A 73 -3.02 13.77 -7.92
N GLU A 74 -2.13 14.65 -8.38
CA GLU A 74 -0.79 14.24 -8.81
C GLU A 74 0.13 14.09 -7.59
N PRO A 75 0.80 12.93 -7.42
CA PRO A 75 1.74 12.75 -6.31
C PRO A 75 2.92 13.73 -6.44
N PRO A 76 3.25 14.48 -5.39
CA PRO A 76 4.34 15.45 -5.43
C PRO A 76 5.69 14.74 -5.56
N THR A 77 6.55 15.25 -6.43
CA THR A 77 7.96 14.81 -6.53
C THR A 77 8.85 15.53 -5.52
N LYS A 78 8.47 16.76 -5.17
CA LYS A 78 9.08 17.62 -4.14
C LYS A 78 8.01 18.42 -3.45
N PHE A 79 8.23 18.76 -2.18
CA PHE A 79 7.33 19.59 -1.40
C PHE A 79 8.09 20.32 -0.30
N THR A 80 7.57 21.47 0.11
CA THR A 80 8.03 22.19 1.29
C THR A 80 7.15 21.84 2.47
N TRP A 81 7.74 21.45 3.57
CA TRP A 81 7.00 21.13 4.78
C TRP A 81 7.61 21.83 5.99
N THR A 82 6.71 22.28 6.90
CA THR A 82 7.08 22.99 8.11
C THR A 82 6.78 22.12 9.32
N ARG A 83 7.84 21.67 10.00
CA ARG A 83 7.71 20.99 11.27
C ARG A 83 7.22 21.97 12.34
N LYS A 84 6.22 21.58 13.11
CA LYS A 84 5.64 22.35 14.19
C LYS A 84 5.94 21.69 15.54
N ASP A 85 6.03 22.50 16.60
CA ASP A 85 6.11 22.01 17.97
C ASP A 85 4.73 21.53 18.48
N ALA A 86 4.69 21.01 19.72
CA ALA A 86 3.46 20.55 20.35
C ALA A 86 2.41 21.69 20.58
N LYS A 87 2.82 22.95 20.47
CA LYS A 87 1.95 24.12 20.58
C LYS A 87 1.50 24.66 19.22
N GLY A 88 1.95 24.03 18.13
CA GLY A 88 1.62 24.44 16.76
C GLY A 88 2.53 25.51 16.17
N ASN A 89 3.59 25.95 16.86
CA ASN A 89 4.51 26.94 16.33
C ASN A 89 5.47 26.32 15.31
N PRO A 90 5.81 27.03 14.21
CA PRO A 90 6.78 26.56 13.25
C PRO A 90 8.17 26.46 13.88
N VAL A 91 8.81 25.31 13.70
CA VAL A 91 10.18 25.02 14.21
C VAL A 91 11.18 25.07 13.06
N GLU A 92 10.84 24.46 11.94
CA GLU A 92 11.73 24.33 10.79
C GLU A 92 10.92 24.16 9.51
N THR A 93 11.34 24.84 8.45
CA THR A 93 10.76 24.70 7.12
C THR A 93 11.85 24.21 6.16
N LYS A 94 11.60 23.11 5.46
CA LYS A 94 12.58 22.49 4.57
C LYS A 94 11.90 21.89 3.35
N GLU A 95 12.62 21.81 2.22
CA GLU A 95 12.19 21.11 1.02
C GLU A 95 12.55 19.62 1.14
N TYR A 96 11.60 18.78 0.78
CA TYR A 96 11.72 17.33 0.80
C TYR A 96 11.32 16.71 -0.53
N THR A 97 11.89 15.55 -0.83
CA THR A 97 11.27 14.54 -1.67
C THR A 97 10.53 13.54 -0.77
N PRO A 98 9.55 12.78 -1.30
CA PRO A 98 8.88 11.74 -0.50
C PRO A 98 9.85 10.74 0.15
N GLN A 99 10.96 10.43 -0.54
CA GLN A 99 11.97 9.52 -0.01
C GLN A 99 12.83 10.16 1.09
N SER A 100 13.28 11.42 0.91
CA SER A 100 14.06 12.09 1.95
C SER A 100 13.23 12.34 3.21
N PHE A 101 11.95 12.63 3.07
CA PHE A 101 11.03 12.75 4.18
C PHE A 101 10.85 11.41 4.92
N PHE A 102 10.67 10.31 4.17
CA PHE A 102 10.62 8.96 4.77
C PHE A 102 11.88 8.65 5.57
N GLN A 103 13.07 8.93 5.02
CA GLN A 103 14.33 8.63 5.69
C GLN A 103 14.53 9.46 6.96
N GLU A 104 14.14 10.74 6.95
CA GLU A 104 14.33 11.64 8.09
C GLU A 104 13.34 11.36 9.23
N TYR A 105 12.08 11.06 8.94
CA TYR A 105 11.03 10.95 9.95
C TYR A 105 10.62 9.52 10.30
N ILE A 106 10.83 8.57 9.43
CA ILE A 106 10.50 7.17 9.67
C ILE A 106 11.78 6.36 9.77
N GLY A 107 12.68 6.46 8.76
CA GLY A 107 14.06 5.96 8.78
C GLY A 107 14.27 4.49 9.15
N ASP A 108 13.23 3.83 9.57
CA ASP A 108 13.28 2.50 10.13
C ASP A 108 13.35 1.43 9.02
N ASP A 109 14.06 0.37 9.31
CA ASP A 109 14.10 -0.81 8.45
C ASP A 109 12.80 -1.61 8.64
N LEU A 110 11.71 -1.10 8.03
CA LEU A 110 10.40 -1.73 8.10
C LEU A 110 10.40 -3.19 7.64
N LYS A 111 11.41 -3.58 6.87
CA LYS A 111 11.51 -4.95 6.34
C LYS A 111 12.06 -5.93 7.37
N ASN A 112 12.99 -5.48 8.20
CA ASN A 112 13.71 -6.34 9.14
C ASN A 112 13.20 -6.16 10.59
N ASN A 113 12.61 -5.01 10.91
CA ASN A 113 12.16 -4.69 12.27
C ASN A 113 10.69 -5.02 12.52
N TYR A 114 9.94 -5.43 11.49
CA TYR A 114 8.51 -5.74 11.61
C TYR A 114 8.20 -7.13 11.10
N VAL A 115 7.33 -7.83 11.78
CA VAL A 115 6.82 -9.15 11.43
C VAL A 115 5.30 -9.11 11.35
N MET A 116 4.74 -9.81 10.39
CA MET A 116 3.29 -9.97 10.27
C MET A 116 2.87 -11.19 11.09
N LEU A 117 1.85 -11.00 11.91
CA LEU A 117 1.27 -12.05 12.76
C LEU A 117 -0.09 -12.44 12.21
N MET A 118 -0.46 -13.70 12.36
CA MET A 118 -1.82 -14.17 12.12
C MET A 118 -2.27 -15.08 13.27
N ASN A 119 -3.57 -15.23 13.43
CA ASN A 119 -4.19 -16.24 14.28
C ASN A 119 -5.10 -17.09 13.40
N ASP A 120 -4.62 -18.24 13.02
CA ASP A 120 -5.40 -19.24 12.29
C ASP A 120 -5.35 -20.58 13.07
N PRO A 121 -6.41 -20.92 13.81
CA PRO A 121 -6.45 -22.15 14.61
C PRO A 121 -6.54 -23.44 13.78
N SER A 122 -6.78 -23.33 12.47
CA SER A 122 -6.78 -24.50 11.56
C SER A 122 -5.37 -24.95 11.15
N ARG A 123 -4.35 -24.17 11.53
CA ARG A 123 -2.93 -24.40 11.19
C ARG A 123 -2.09 -24.48 12.44
N ASP A 124 -0.95 -25.14 12.32
CA ASP A 124 0.00 -25.25 13.44
C ASP A 124 0.46 -23.87 13.90
N TYR A 125 0.43 -23.60 15.18
CA TYR A 125 1.01 -22.42 15.79
C TYR A 125 2.54 -22.44 15.80
N TYR A 126 3.15 -21.27 15.96
CA TYR A 126 4.60 -21.05 16.02
C TYR A 126 5.33 -21.45 14.73
N LYS A 127 4.63 -21.35 13.59
CA LYS A 127 5.19 -21.59 12.26
C LYS A 127 5.05 -20.36 11.37
N LEU A 128 5.98 -20.23 10.44
CA LEU A 128 5.93 -19.22 9.38
C LEU A 128 5.13 -19.76 8.20
N TYR A 129 4.20 -18.98 7.71
CA TYR A 129 3.38 -19.27 6.54
C TYR A 129 3.56 -18.18 5.49
N GLU A 130 3.79 -18.57 4.25
CA GLU A 130 3.73 -17.70 3.08
C GLU A 130 2.35 -17.87 2.43
N ILE A 131 1.71 -16.75 2.08
CA ILE A 131 0.40 -16.78 1.40
C ILE A 131 0.61 -16.46 -0.07
N ASP A 132 0.31 -17.44 -0.93
CA ASP A 132 0.41 -17.31 -2.36
C ASP A 132 -0.44 -16.14 -2.88
N TYR A 133 0.17 -15.30 -3.71
CA TYR A 133 -0.45 -14.13 -4.32
C TYR A 133 -0.86 -13.00 -3.35
N ASP A 134 -0.67 -13.15 -2.05
CA ASP A 134 -0.85 -12.05 -1.09
C ASP A 134 0.37 -11.13 -1.13
N ARG A 135 0.30 -10.13 -2.00
CA ARG A 135 1.40 -9.20 -2.30
C ARG A 135 0.86 -7.91 -2.91
N HIS A 136 1.57 -6.81 -2.71
CA HIS A 136 1.16 -5.50 -3.23
C HIS A 136 1.35 -5.33 -4.74
N ALA A 137 2.29 -6.05 -5.35
CA ALA A 137 2.59 -5.96 -6.76
C ALA A 137 2.77 -7.36 -7.35
N TYR A 138 2.45 -7.52 -8.61
CA TYR A 138 2.52 -8.81 -9.30
C TYR A 138 3.92 -9.45 -9.21
N ASP A 139 4.96 -8.63 -9.32
CA ASP A 139 6.38 -9.01 -9.19
C ASP A 139 6.92 -8.88 -7.75
N GLY A 140 6.04 -8.56 -6.80
CA GLY A 140 6.37 -8.45 -5.39
C GLY A 140 6.55 -9.82 -4.74
N LYS A 141 7.16 -9.82 -3.54
CA LYS A 141 7.23 -11.01 -2.69
C LYS A 141 5.89 -11.25 -2.02
N ASN A 142 5.50 -12.51 -1.90
CA ASN A 142 4.36 -12.90 -1.09
C ASN A 142 4.59 -12.53 0.37
N TRP A 143 3.53 -12.23 1.07
CA TRP A 143 3.59 -11.94 2.48
C TRP A 143 3.75 -13.20 3.30
N THR A 144 4.52 -13.07 4.36
CA THR A 144 4.77 -14.14 5.31
C THR A 144 4.25 -13.74 6.68
N TYR A 145 3.60 -14.70 7.35
CA TYR A 145 2.98 -14.51 8.64
C TYR A 145 3.47 -15.55 9.63
N VAL A 146 3.72 -15.14 10.86
CA VAL A 146 3.91 -16.07 11.97
C VAL A 146 2.55 -16.37 12.58
N ASN A 147 2.15 -17.66 12.59
CA ASN A 147 0.89 -18.08 13.18
C ASN A 147 1.04 -18.25 14.70
N LEU A 148 0.29 -17.49 15.48
CA LEU A 148 0.37 -17.51 16.94
C LEU A 148 -1.03 -17.67 17.57
N PRO A 149 -1.09 -18.26 18.77
CA PRO A 149 -2.30 -18.23 19.60
C PRO A 149 -2.72 -16.78 19.88
N ILE A 150 -4.03 -16.56 19.99
CA ILE A 150 -4.56 -15.21 20.21
C ILE A 150 -4.03 -14.58 21.51
N GLU A 151 -3.78 -15.40 22.53
CA GLU A 151 -3.26 -14.89 23.81
C GLU A 151 -1.84 -14.34 23.69
N ASP A 152 -0.99 -14.95 22.87
CA ASP A 152 0.35 -14.45 22.61
C ASP A 152 0.31 -13.12 21.82
N ILE A 153 -0.59 -13.03 20.81
CA ILE A 153 -0.81 -11.79 20.07
C ILE A 153 -1.29 -10.66 20.99
N LYS A 154 -2.20 -10.95 21.93
CA LYS A 154 -2.66 -9.97 22.92
C LYS A 154 -1.52 -9.49 23.82
N GLN A 155 -0.67 -10.40 24.29
CA GLN A 155 0.49 -10.03 25.12
C GLN A 155 1.49 -9.16 24.34
N MET A 156 1.75 -9.51 23.08
CA MET A 156 2.60 -8.71 22.20
C MET A 156 2.01 -7.32 21.95
N ALA A 157 0.70 -7.21 21.73
CA ALA A 157 0.01 -5.94 21.57
C ALA A 157 0.12 -5.06 22.83
N ILE A 158 -0.07 -5.64 24.01
CA ILE A 158 0.09 -4.94 25.29
C ILE A 158 1.53 -4.47 25.50
N ALA A 159 2.52 -5.32 25.17
CA ALA A 159 3.92 -4.96 25.27
C ALA A 159 4.28 -3.82 24.29
N SER A 160 3.80 -3.90 23.05
CA SER A 160 3.99 -2.87 22.02
C SER A 160 3.45 -1.51 22.47
N ILE A 161 2.22 -1.48 23.01
CA ILE A 161 1.62 -0.23 23.51
C ILE A 161 2.40 0.32 24.70
N LYS A 162 2.89 -0.53 25.62
CA LYS A 162 3.73 -0.10 26.76
C LYS A 162 5.07 0.48 26.31
N ASP A 163 5.59 0.00 25.19
CA ASP A 163 6.82 0.50 24.55
C ASP A 163 6.55 1.67 23.57
N SER A 164 5.36 2.28 23.64
CA SER A 164 4.94 3.39 22.77
C SER A 164 4.99 3.08 21.27
N THR A 165 4.91 1.81 20.90
CA THR A 165 4.87 1.35 19.52
C THR A 165 3.45 0.92 19.15
N MET A 166 2.98 1.31 17.96
CA MET A 166 1.65 0.93 17.47
C MET A 166 1.71 -0.35 16.66
N MET A 167 0.68 -1.19 16.82
CA MET A 167 0.42 -2.33 15.95
C MET A 167 -0.70 -1.99 14.97
N TYR A 168 -0.50 -2.31 13.71
CA TYR A 168 -1.61 -2.34 12.76
C TYR A 168 -2.40 -3.64 12.94
N PHE A 169 -3.72 -3.52 13.09
CA PHE A 169 -4.62 -4.65 13.32
C PHE A 169 -5.66 -4.74 12.20
N SER A 170 -5.87 -5.94 11.68
CA SER A 170 -6.91 -6.25 10.73
C SER A 170 -7.65 -7.50 11.16
N CYS A 171 -8.99 -7.47 11.16
CA CYS A 171 -9.82 -8.61 11.48
C CYS A 171 -11.11 -8.59 10.66
N ASP A 172 -11.79 -9.73 10.59
CA ASP A 172 -13.14 -9.82 10.04
C ASP A 172 -14.17 -9.40 11.09
N VAL A 173 -14.58 -8.14 11.00
CA VAL A 173 -15.57 -7.55 11.92
C VAL A 173 -16.96 -8.17 11.72
N GLY A 174 -17.29 -8.64 10.51
CA GLY A 174 -18.58 -9.26 10.20
C GLY A 174 -18.83 -10.54 10.99
N LEU A 175 -17.80 -11.37 11.14
CA LEU A 175 -17.87 -12.60 11.94
C LEU A 175 -17.84 -12.29 13.45
N SER A 176 -17.18 -11.23 13.86
CA SER A 176 -17.05 -10.82 15.26
C SER A 176 -18.37 -10.36 15.88
N LEU A 177 -19.27 -9.76 15.09
CA LEU A 177 -20.56 -9.24 15.58
C LEU A 177 -21.64 -10.32 15.79
N ILE A 178 -21.43 -11.56 15.33
CA ILE A 178 -22.38 -12.67 15.49
C ILE A 178 -22.28 -13.31 16.89
N HIS A 179 -21.25 -13.00 17.67
CA HIS A 179 -20.97 -13.63 18.97
C HIS A 179 -21.01 -12.65 20.17
N ILE A 180 -21.65 -11.48 20.01
CA ILE A 180 -21.91 -10.54 21.12
C ILE A 180 -23.40 -10.62 21.51
#